data_cf1f827ce329f91324a707143083b52e
#
_entry.id   cf1f827ce329f91324a707143083b52e
#
_cell.length_a   1.000
_cell.length_b   1.000
_cell.length_c   1.000
_cell.angle_alpha   90.00
_cell.angle_beta   90.00
_cell.angle_gamma   90.00
#
_symmetry.space_group_name_H-M   'P 1'
#
loop_
_entity.id
_entity.type
_entity.pdbx_description
1 polymer ?
#
loop_
_entity_poly.entity_id
_entity_poly.type
_entity_poly.pdbx_seq_one_letter_code
_entity_poly.pdbx_strand_id
1 'polypeptide(L)'
;MSTRTVHTVHPSPLGDLLLTGSVTPSGLTLTSLSMPGRRGAPAVRAEDRDDAPFAEAHRQLDAYFAGRLTRFELPPAVTGTPFQRAVWQALEDIPYGTTTTYGELAGRLGVPRADLRAVGRALGDNPLLLVRPCHRVIGADGSMRGYAGGIERKLWLLTHEGALQPSLV
;
A
#
# COMPACT_ATOMS: atom_id res chain seq x y z
N MET A 1 -2.10 25.96 14.75
CA MET A 1 -2.55 24.59 15.04
C MET A 1 -1.38 23.64 14.90
N SER A 2 -1.12 22.89 15.95
CA SER A 2 0.04 22.01 15.96
C SER A 2 -0.28 20.69 15.25
N THR A 3 0.63 20.28 14.37
CA THR A 3 0.61 18.96 13.77
C THR A 3 1.67 18.10 14.46
N ARG A 4 1.29 16.94 14.90
CA ARG A 4 2.18 16.01 15.57
C ARG A 4 2.41 14.77 14.70
N THR A 5 3.67 14.46 14.45
CA THR A 5 4.04 13.22 13.73
C THR A 5 4.07 12.06 14.72
N VAL A 6 3.40 10.98 14.36
CA VAL A 6 3.28 9.78 15.21
C VAL A 6 3.52 8.52 14.39
N HIS A 7 3.84 7.44 15.08
CA HIS A 7 3.94 6.14 14.44
C HIS A 7 3.46 5.02 15.37
N THR A 8 3.19 3.89 14.77
CA THR A 8 2.86 2.65 15.47
C THR A 8 3.38 1.46 14.70
N VAL A 9 3.38 0.30 15.33
CA VAL A 9 3.73 -0.97 14.70
C VAL A 9 2.53 -1.90 14.80
N HIS A 10 2.22 -2.58 13.70
CA HIS A 10 1.12 -3.54 13.64
C HIS A 10 1.67 -4.93 13.32
N PRO A 11 1.64 -5.88 14.25
CA PRO A 11 2.04 -7.26 13.97
C PRO A 11 1.09 -7.89 12.95
N SER A 12 1.65 -8.58 11.97
CA SER A 12 0.85 -9.17 10.89
C SER A 12 1.50 -10.47 10.40
N PRO A 13 0.79 -11.27 9.57
CA PRO A 13 1.39 -12.42 8.90
C PRO A 13 2.58 -12.07 8.01
N LEU A 14 2.71 -10.81 7.61
CA LEU A 14 3.81 -10.32 6.79
C LEU A 14 4.96 -9.74 7.62
N GLY A 15 4.88 -9.83 8.93
CA GLY A 15 5.81 -9.21 9.85
C GLY A 15 5.24 -7.92 10.44
N ASP A 16 6.09 -7.18 11.13
CA ASP A 16 5.69 -5.94 11.79
C ASP A 16 5.55 -4.82 10.76
N LEU A 17 4.33 -4.33 10.57
CA LEU A 17 4.05 -3.21 9.68
C LEU A 17 4.30 -1.91 10.43
N LEU A 18 5.03 -0.98 9.80
CA LEU A 18 5.28 0.35 10.36
C LEU A 18 4.30 1.34 9.75
N LEU A 19 3.49 1.97 10.59
CA LEU A 19 2.56 3.01 10.17
C LEU A 19 3.05 4.35 10.71
N THR A 20 3.06 5.36 9.84
CA THR A 20 3.32 6.74 10.27
C THR A 20 2.14 7.62 9.90
N GLY A 21 1.96 8.69 10.64
CA GLY A 21 0.86 9.61 10.41
C GLY A 21 1.07 10.96 11.04
N SER A 22 0.16 11.87 10.74
CA SER A 22 0.11 13.20 11.32
C SER A 22 -1.21 13.37 12.08
N VAL A 23 -1.13 13.83 13.31
CA VAL A 23 -2.32 14.11 14.13
C VAL A 23 -2.57 15.60 14.15
N THR A 24 -3.78 15.98 13.77
CA THR A 24 -4.27 17.35 13.84
C THR A 24 -5.55 17.36 14.68
N PRO A 25 -6.13 18.53 15.00
CA PRO A 25 -7.43 18.55 15.69
C PRO A 25 -8.55 17.81 14.96
N SER A 26 -8.41 17.60 13.66
CA SER A 26 -9.41 16.85 12.88
C SER A 26 -9.15 15.34 12.84
N GLY A 27 -8.06 14.85 13.46
CA GLY A 27 -7.76 13.44 13.55
C GLY A 27 -6.45 13.04 12.90
N LEU A 28 -6.31 11.75 12.65
CA LEU A 28 -5.10 11.18 12.05
C LEU A 28 -5.20 11.18 10.53
N THR A 29 -4.12 11.61 9.89
CA THR A 29 -3.90 11.40 8.45
C THR A 29 -2.75 10.43 8.29
N LEU A 30 -2.96 9.33 7.58
CA LEU A 30 -1.95 8.29 7.38
C LEU A 30 -0.94 8.74 6.33
N THR A 31 0.35 8.74 6.68
CA THR A 31 1.42 9.18 5.76
C THR A 31 2.19 8.03 5.15
N SER A 32 2.32 6.90 5.85
CA SER A 32 2.97 5.72 5.29
C SER A 32 2.52 4.44 5.97
N LEU A 33 2.62 3.35 5.23
CA LEU A 33 2.57 1.99 5.74
C LEU A 33 3.70 1.24 5.04
N SER A 34 4.65 0.73 5.81
CA SER A 34 5.84 0.04 5.31
C SER A 34 5.92 -1.37 5.88
N MET A 35 6.56 -2.24 5.12
CA MET A 35 6.80 -3.62 5.53
C MET A 35 8.28 -3.80 5.90
N PRO A 36 8.62 -4.82 6.71
CA PRO A 36 10.01 -5.04 7.11
C PRO A 36 10.95 -5.14 5.92
N GLY A 37 12.09 -4.47 6.01
CA GLY A 37 13.13 -4.52 4.98
C GLY A 37 12.91 -3.60 3.78
N ARG A 38 11.86 -2.79 3.77
CA ARG A 38 11.63 -1.86 2.67
C ARG A 38 12.72 -0.78 2.63
N ARG A 39 13.30 -0.58 1.45
CA ARG A 39 14.18 0.57 1.20
C ARG A 39 13.38 1.86 1.25
N GLY A 40 13.95 2.88 1.88
CA GLY A 40 13.30 4.18 1.97
C GLY A 40 12.14 4.24 2.96
N ALA A 41 12.00 3.23 3.82
CA ALA A 41 11.02 3.32 4.91
C ALA A 41 11.35 4.53 5.79
N PRO A 42 10.31 5.24 6.29
CA PRO A 42 10.55 6.42 7.12
C PRO A 42 11.35 6.08 8.37
N ALA A 43 12.31 6.94 8.72
CA ALA A 43 12.97 6.87 10.02
C ALA A 43 12.00 7.41 11.08
N VAL A 44 11.88 6.70 12.19
CA VAL A 44 10.98 7.09 13.28
C VAL A 44 11.77 7.20 14.58
N ARG A 45 11.27 8.06 15.46
CA ARG A 45 11.84 8.27 16.80
C ARG A 45 10.97 7.56 17.83
N ALA A 46 11.59 6.80 18.73
CA ALA A 46 10.85 6.04 19.74
C ALA A 46 9.88 6.91 20.54
N GLU A 47 10.25 8.16 20.81
CA GLU A 47 9.44 9.11 21.55
C GLU A 47 8.18 9.56 20.82
N ASP A 48 8.10 9.36 19.51
CA ASP A 48 6.94 9.70 18.70
C ASP A 48 5.95 8.53 18.57
N ARG A 49 6.24 7.41 19.19
CA ARG A 49 5.32 6.28 19.14
C ARG A 49 4.07 6.60 19.94
N ASP A 50 2.92 6.45 19.29
CA ASP A 50 1.62 6.66 19.91
C ASP A 50 0.60 5.79 19.20
N ASP A 51 0.19 4.72 19.86
CA ASP A 51 -0.71 3.73 19.24
C ASP A 51 -2.16 4.23 19.16
N ALA A 52 -2.57 5.09 20.07
CA ALA A 52 -3.96 5.51 20.21
C ALA A 52 -4.57 6.13 18.94
N PRO A 53 -3.88 7.07 18.25
CA PRO A 53 -4.44 7.64 17.02
C PRO A 53 -4.65 6.63 15.89
N PHE A 54 -3.97 5.48 15.97
CA PHE A 54 -4.04 4.42 14.94
C PHE A 54 -5.08 3.34 15.25
N ALA A 55 -5.94 3.53 16.23
CA ALA A 55 -6.90 2.49 16.64
C ALA A 55 -7.73 1.98 15.47
N GLU A 56 -8.25 2.88 14.63
CA GLU A 56 -9.04 2.48 13.46
C GLU A 56 -8.18 1.76 12.40
N ALA A 57 -6.94 2.20 12.22
CA ALA A 57 -6.02 1.53 11.31
C ALA A 57 -5.73 0.11 11.79
N HIS A 58 -5.47 -0.08 13.07
CA HIS A 58 -5.26 -1.42 13.64
C HIS A 58 -6.49 -2.30 13.44
N ARG A 59 -7.67 -1.76 13.69
CA ARG A 59 -8.93 -2.50 13.52
C ARG A 59 -9.11 -2.97 12.08
N GLN A 60 -8.86 -2.08 11.10
CA GLN A 60 -9.01 -2.41 9.69
C GLN A 60 -7.95 -3.43 9.23
N LEU A 61 -6.72 -3.29 9.70
CA LEU A 61 -5.66 -4.25 9.36
C LEU A 61 -5.99 -5.64 9.92
N ASP A 62 -6.44 -5.73 11.15
CA ASP A 62 -6.86 -7.01 11.72
C ASP A 62 -8.00 -7.63 10.92
N ALA A 63 -8.98 -6.85 10.53
CA ALA A 63 -10.10 -7.32 9.72
C ALA A 63 -9.64 -7.78 8.33
N TYR A 64 -8.70 -7.05 7.72
CA TYR A 64 -8.16 -7.43 6.42
C TYR A 64 -7.44 -8.78 6.49
N PHE A 65 -6.54 -8.96 7.44
CA PHE A 65 -5.79 -10.21 7.57
C PHE A 65 -6.67 -11.38 8.02
N ALA A 66 -7.80 -11.09 8.65
CA ALA A 66 -8.80 -12.11 8.99
C ALA A 66 -9.77 -12.43 7.83
N GLY A 67 -9.62 -11.77 6.69
CA GLY A 67 -10.48 -12.00 5.53
C GLY A 67 -11.83 -11.32 5.59
N ARG A 68 -12.02 -10.37 6.50
CA ARG A 68 -13.31 -9.69 6.70
C ARG A 68 -13.38 -8.29 6.11
N LEU A 69 -12.25 -7.72 5.68
CA LEU A 69 -12.19 -6.39 5.07
C LEU A 69 -11.60 -6.50 3.68
N THR A 70 -12.27 -5.91 2.69
CA THR A 70 -11.80 -5.91 1.30
C THR A 70 -11.34 -4.54 0.83
N ARG A 71 -11.67 -3.48 1.55
CA ARG A 71 -11.29 -2.11 1.21
C ARG A 71 -10.97 -1.33 2.47
N PHE A 72 -9.82 -0.64 2.44
CA PHE A 72 -9.43 0.23 3.54
C PHE A 72 -10.11 1.60 3.40
N GLU A 73 -10.54 2.14 4.53
CA GLU A 73 -11.11 3.49 4.63
C GLU A 73 -10.28 4.28 5.62
N LEU A 74 -9.06 4.64 5.21
CA LEU A 74 -8.11 5.39 6.02
C LEU A 74 -7.69 6.63 5.25
N PRO A 75 -7.94 7.84 5.76
CA PRO A 75 -7.61 9.06 5.03
C PRO A 75 -6.11 9.19 4.82
N PRO A 76 -5.65 9.16 3.55
CA PRO A 76 -4.23 9.29 3.27
C PRO A 76 -3.81 10.75 3.22
N ALA A 77 -2.54 11.01 3.52
CA ALA A 77 -1.96 12.32 3.26
C ALA A 77 -1.86 12.56 1.76
N VAL A 78 -2.07 13.81 1.35
CA VAL A 78 -1.88 14.20 -0.05
C VAL A 78 -0.41 14.52 -0.25
N THR A 79 0.32 13.62 -0.91
CA THR A 79 1.76 13.75 -1.15
C THR A 79 2.08 13.31 -2.57
N GLY A 80 3.31 13.56 -2.99
CA GLY A 80 3.80 13.13 -4.29
C GLY A 80 3.51 14.11 -5.40
N THR A 81 4.03 13.81 -6.59
CA THR A 81 3.82 14.60 -7.80
C THR A 81 2.41 14.37 -8.34
N PRO A 82 1.89 15.24 -9.22
CA PRO A 82 0.61 15.01 -9.87
C PRO A 82 0.54 13.64 -10.59
N PHE A 83 1.64 13.23 -11.23
CA PHE A 83 1.69 11.93 -11.90
C PHE A 83 1.59 10.78 -10.89
N GLN A 84 2.37 10.84 -9.81
CA GLN A 84 2.32 9.82 -8.76
C GLN A 84 0.91 9.72 -8.17
N ARG A 85 0.29 10.86 -7.87
CA ARG A 85 -1.07 10.87 -7.32
C ARG A 85 -2.08 10.25 -8.28
N ALA A 86 -1.95 10.51 -9.59
CA ALA A 86 -2.82 9.92 -10.59
C ALA A 86 -2.67 8.38 -10.62
N VAL A 87 -1.43 7.89 -10.58
CA VAL A 87 -1.16 6.45 -10.53
C VAL A 87 -1.76 5.83 -9.27
N TRP A 88 -1.49 6.43 -8.11
CA TRP A 88 -1.96 5.89 -6.83
C TRP A 88 -3.50 5.92 -6.73
N GLN A 89 -4.13 6.96 -7.26
CA GLN A 89 -5.59 7.04 -7.27
C GLN A 89 -6.21 5.96 -8.16
N ALA A 90 -5.58 5.67 -9.28
CA ALA A 90 -6.04 4.62 -10.18
C ALA A 90 -6.01 3.23 -9.52
N LEU A 91 -5.12 3.02 -8.55
CA LEU A 91 -5.07 1.75 -7.81
C LEU A 91 -6.34 1.48 -7.02
N GLU A 92 -7.03 2.53 -6.58
CA GLU A 92 -8.26 2.37 -5.80
C GLU A 92 -9.39 1.71 -6.59
N ASP A 93 -9.31 1.75 -7.91
CA ASP A 93 -10.30 1.15 -8.78
C ASP A 93 -10.06 -0.34 -9.06
N ILE A 94 -8.95 -0.90 -8.55
CA ILE A 94 -8.65 -2.32 -8.73
C ILE A 94 -9.30 -3.10 -7.59
N PRO A 95 -10.37 -3.89 -7.89
CA PRO A 95 -11.10 -4.57 -6.84
C PRO A 95 -10.28 -5.65 -6.12
N TYR A 96 -10.61 -5.86 -4.86
CA TYR A 96 -10.10 -6.99 -4.08
C TYR A 96 -10.33 -8.31 -4.83
N GLY A 97 -9.33 -9.17 -4.82
CA GLY A 97 -9.43 -10.47 -5.48
C GLY A 97 -9.15 -10.42 -6.97
N THR A 98 -8.72 -9.28 -7.51
CA THR A 98 -8.38 -9.14 -8.93
C THR A 98 -6.98 -8.58 -9.10
N THR A 99 -6.45 -8.69 -10.31
CA THR A 99 -5.18 -8.09 -10.71
C THR A 99 -5.37 -7.26 -11.96
N THR A 100 -4.45 -6.34 -12.18
CA THR A 100 -4.31 -5.62 -13.45
C THR A 100 -2.86 -5.68 -13.89
N THR A 101 -2.57 -5.22 -15.11
CA THR A 101 -1.20 -5.15 -15.60
C THR A 101 -0.72 -3.71 -15.65
N TYR A 102 0.62 -3.54 -15.72
CA TYR A 102 1.21 -2.21 -15.90
C TYR A 102 0.67 -1.54 -17.17
N GLY A 103 0.51 -2.32 -18.24
CA GLY A 103 -0.02 -1.80 -19.50
C GLY A 103 -1.47 -1.35 -19.42
N GLU A 104 -2.32 -2.12 -18.74
CA GLU A 104 -3.72 -1.75 -18.53
C GLU A 104 -3.84 -0.49 -17.68
N LEU A 105 -3.04 -0.42 -16.62
CA LEU A 105 -3.03 0.76 -15.74
C LEU A 105 -2.57 1.99 -16.51
N ALA A 106 -1.49 1.87 -17.28
CA ALA A 106 -0.99 2.96 -18.13
C ALA A 106 -2.04 3.42 -19.14
N GLY A 107 -2.76 2.46 -19.74
CA GLY A 107 -3.85 2.76 -20.68
C GLY A 107 -4.96 3.59 -20.05
N ARG A 108 -5.36 3.25 -18.83
CA ARG A 108 -6.37 4.02 -18.09
C ARG A 108 -5.92 5.44 -17.80
N LEU A 109 -4.62 5.63 -17.61
CA LEU A 109 -4.03 6.93 -17.30
C LEU A 109 -3.68 7.74 -18.55
N GLY A 110 -3.86 7.18 -19.75
CA GLY A 110 -3.44 7.82 -20.97
C GLY A 110 -1.93 7.93 -21.11
N VAL A 111 -1.17 7.05 -20.46
CA VAL A 111 0.29 7.06 -20.47
C VAL A 111 0.77 6.23 -21.67
N PRO A 112 1.63 6.81 -22.56
CA PRO A 112 2.16 6.06 -23.68
C PRO A 112 2.98 4.86 -23.23
N ARG A 113 3.01 3.81 -24.08
CA ARG A 113 3.74 2.58 -23.79
C ARG A 113 5.23 2.83 -23.54
N ALA A 114 5.79 3.84 -24.19
CA ALA A 114 7.18 4.23 -23.99
C ALA A 114 7.47 4.70 -22.54
N ASP A 115 6.45 5.12 -21.82
CA ASP A 115 6.58 5.67 -20.46
C ASP A 115 6.14 4.68 -19.37
N LEU A 116 6.02 3.39 -19.70
CA LEU A 116 5.62 2.35 -18.75
C LEU A 116 6.53 2.30 -17.52
N ARG A 117 7.82 2.59 -17.70
CA ARG A 117 8.77 2.63 -16.57
C ARG A 117 8.41 3.68 -15.53
N ALA A 118 7.83 4.81 -15.97
CA ALA A 118 7.39 5.86 -15.05
C ALA A 118 6.24 5.37 -14.17
N VAL A 119 5.32 4.59 -14.74
CA VAL A 119 4.23 3.95 -13.98
C VAL A 119 4.81 3.00 -12.93
N GLY A 120 5.74 2.13 -13.33
CA GLY A 120 6.37 1.19 -12.42
C GLY A 120 7.12 1.90 -11.30
N ARG A 121 7.80 3.00 -11.61
CA ARG A 121 8.51 3.78 -10.59
C ARG A 121 7.54 4.43 -9.61
N ALA A 122 6.42 4.98 -10.09
CA ALA A 122 5.41 5.56 -9.22
C ALA A 122 4.79 4.50 -8.29
N LEU A 123 4.58 3.28 -8.79
CA LEU A 123 4.12 2.17 -7.96
C LEU A 123 5.14 1.82 -6.88
N GLY A 124 6.43 1.78 -7.24
CA GLY A 124 7.51 1.51 -6.29
C GLY A 124 7.65 2.60 -5.23
N ASP A 125 7.27 3.83 -5.54
CA ASP A 125 7.33 4.96 -4.63
C ASP A 125 6.09 5.11 -3.75
N ASN A 126 5.10 4.23 -3.89
CA ASN A 126 3.89 4.26 -3.09
C ASN A 126 4.22 4.20 -1.59
N PRO A 127 3.90 5.25 -0.81
CA PRO A 127 4.21 5.24 0.61
C PRO A 127 3.23 4.43 1.46
N LEU A 128 2.07 4.07 0.89
CA LEU A 128 1.00 3.40 1.62
C LEU A 128 0.78 2.00 1.06
N LEU A 129 1.74 1.11 1.30
CA LEU A 129 1.60 -0.27 0.89
C LEU A 129 0.33 -0.87 1.48
N LEU A 130 -0.26 -1.79 0.80
CA LEU A 130 -1.48 -2.48 1.20
C LEU A 130 -2.73 -1.59 1.10
N VAL A 131 -2.74 -0.42 1.74
CA VAL A 131 -3.87 0.52 1.71
C VAL A 131 -4.11 1.00 0.27
N ARG A 132 -3.04 1.35 -0.43
CA ARG A 132 -3.08 1.56 -1.89
C ARG A 132 -2.58 0.27 -2.54
N PRO A 133 -3.44 -0.47 -3.23
CA PRO A 133 -3.15 -1.86 -3.58
C PRO A 133 -2.21 -2.02 -4.79
N CYS A 134 -1.00 -1.47 -4.70
CA CYS A 134 -0.01 -1.65 -5.77
C CYS A 134 0.41 -3.11 -5.95
N HIS A 135 0.17 -3.96 -4.97
CA HIS A 135 0.41 -5.40 -5.08
C HIS A 135 -0.51 -6.08 -6.12
N ARG A 136 -1.59 -5.43 -6.54
CA ARG A 136 -2.53 -5.96 -7.54
C ARG A 136 -2.08 -5.69 -8.98
N VAL A 137 -0.97 -5.00 -9.18
CA VAL A 137 -0.41 -4.73 -10.50
C VAL A 137 0.69 -5.74 -10.79
N ILE A 138 0.53 -6.52 -11.86
CA ILE A 138 1.46 -7.59 -12.23
C ILE A 138 1.90 -7.42 -13.68
N GLY A 139 2.88 -8.23 -14.11
CA GLY A 139 3.31 -8.25 -15.51
C GLY A 139 2.24 -8.87 -16.42
N ALA A 140 2.26 -8.49 -17.69
CA ALA A 140 1.33 -9.02 -18.69
C ALA A 140 1.46 -10.53 -18.88
N ASP A 141 2.63 -11.09 -18.59
CA ASP A 141 2.89 -12.52 -18.63
C ASP A 141 2.53 -13.24 -17.32
N GLY A 142 1.92 -12.53 -16.37
CA GLY A 142 1.56 -13.07 -15.06
C GLY A 142 2.70 -13.04 -14.04
N SER A 143 3.88 -12.52 -14.42
CA SER A 143 4.99 -12.43 -13.48
C SER A 143 4.74 -11.33 -12.44
N MET A 144 5.32 -11.52 -11.25
CA MET A 144 5.11 -10.56 -10.16
C MET A 144 5.85 -9.25 -10.38
N ARG A 145 6.87 -9.21 -11.21
CA ARG A 145 7.75 -8.07 -11.49
C ARG A 145 8.46 -7.60 -10.24
N GLY A 146 7.92 -6.66 -9.50
CA GLY A 146 8.51 -6.16 -8.28
C GLY A 146 7.45 -5.72 -7.29
N TYR A 147 7.88 -5.50 -6.08
CA TYR A 147 7.03 -4.95 -5.03
C TYR A 147 7.92 -4.36 -3.94
N ALA A 148 7.60 -3.16 -3.47
CA ALA A 148 8.37 -2.49 -2.43
C ALA A 148 8.42 -3.30 -1.13
N GLY A 149 7.39 -4.09 -0.85
CA GLY A 149 7.35 -4.99 0.30
C GLY A 149 8.00 -6.36 0.07
N GLY A 150 8.51 -6.62 -1.13
CA GLY A 150 9.10 -7.90 -1.50
C GLY A 150 8.14 -8.83 -2.23
N ILE A 151 8.67 -9.60 -3.17
CA ILE A 151 7.84 -10.45 -4.03
C ILE A 151 7.11 -11.53 -3.24
N GLU A 152 7.72 -12.08 -2.21
CA GLU A 152 7.06 -13.10 -1.38
C GLU A 152 5.82 -12.54 -0.68
N ARG A 153 5.88 -11.30 -0.20
CA ARG A 153 4.73 -10.64 0.42
C ARG A 153 3.67 -10.31 -0.61
N LYS A 154 4.07 -9.92 -1.82
CA LYS A 154 3.13 -9.69 -2.92
C LYS A 154 2.35 -10.96 -3.24
N LEU A 155 3.04 -12.09 -3.38
CA LEU A 155 2.41 -13.38 -3.60
C LEU A 155 1.45 -13.74 -2.47
N TRP A 156 1.87 -13.52 -1.23
CA TRP A 156 1.03 -13.80 -0.06
C TRP A 156 -0.26 -12.98 -0.11
N LEU A 157 -0.13 -11.69 -0.40
CA LEU A 157 -1.29 -10.78 -0.46
C LEU A 157 -2.26 -11.19 -1.56
N LEU A 158 -1.76 -11.48 -2.76
CA LEU A 158 -2.62 -11.89 -3.87
C LEU A 158 -3.29 -13.24 -3.60
N THR A 159 -2.59 -14.17 -2.97
CA THR A 159 -3.17 -15.45 -2.57
C THR A 159 -4.23 -15.24 -1.50
N HIS A 160 -3.95 -14.41 -0.50
CA HIS A 160 -4.88 -14.07 0.57
C HIS A 160 -6.16 -13.45 0.02
N GLU A 161 -6.03 -12.59 -0.99
CA GLU A 161 -7.18 -11.93 -1.62
C GLU A 161 -7.93 -12.83 -2.61
N GLY A 162 -7.43 -14.03 -2.86
CA GLY A 162 -8.05 -14.94 -3.82
C GLY A 162 -7.76 -14.61 -5.28
N ALA A 163 -6.83 -13.67 -5.55
CA ALA A 163 -6.46 -13.30 -6.91
C ALA A 163 -5.56 -14.33 -7.57
N LEU A 164 -4.82 -15.11 -6.77
CA LEU A 164 -4.00 -16.21 -7.24
C LEU A 164 -4.45 -17.47 -6.53
N GLN A 165 -4.49 -18.58 -7.29
CA GLN A 165 -4.79 -19.87 -6.70
C GLN A 165 -3.53 -20.45 -6.06
N PRO A 166 -3.63 -21.07 -4.88
CA PRO A 166 -2.50 -21.78 -4.31
C PRO A 166 -2.02 -22.87 -5.27
N SER A 167 -0.71 -23.10 -5.33
CA SER A 167 -0.17 -24.20 -6.11
C SER A 167 -0.67 -25.51 -5.54
N LEU A 168 -1.16 -26.38 -6.42
CA LEU A 168 -1.69 -27.69 -6.05
C LEU A 168 -0.60 -28.76 -6.00
N VAL A 169 0.65 -28.36 -6.01
CA VAL A 169 1.78 -29.29 -5.99
C VAL A 169 2.38 -29.36 -4.62
#